data_6c0a5e279be3f31b6f5ef5dec82e60d0
#
_entry.id   6c0a5e279be3f31b6f5ef5dec82e60d0
#
_cell.length_a   1.000
_cell.length_b   1.000
_cell.length_c   1.000
_cell.angle_alpha   90.00
_cell.angle_beta   90.00
_cell.angle_gamma   90.00
#
_symmetry.space_group_name_H-M   'P 1'
#
loop_
_entity.id
_entity.type
_entity.pdbx_description
1 polymer ?
#
loop_
_entity_poly.entity_id
_entity_poly.type
_entity_poly.pdbx_seq_one_letter_code
_entity_poly.pdbx_strand_id
1 'polypeptide(L)'
;MAALVGPNGAGKSTLLNLAVGLTAPTRGVVTVLGGQPPGSTAALDGIAFVAQDMPLYKNLSAADLLHLTRNLNRHFDLVTAKTRLLDLGIPINRRSGGLSGGQQAQLALTLALARRPRLLVLDEPVAMLDPVARHDFMATVLTAAADDGVSVVLSSHVLAELERVADYLILLSQGRVQMAGEVDDLIACHRVLTGPAAEADRYARQFRVVHARRAEALAHLLVRVAADDPVPAGWEGHSVGLEELALAYLRAPGVAVLPGPTVSRDTEPSGVTK
;
A
#
# COMPACT_ATOMS: atom_id res chain seq x y z
N MET A 1 -1.33 -6.80 4.29
CA MET A 1 -0.72 -5.94 3.24
C MET A 1 -1.38 -4.57 3.23
N ALA A 2 -0.61 -3.48 3.24
CA ALA A 2 -1.14 -2.12 3.21
C ALA A 2 -0.94 -1.48 1.82
N ALA A 3 -2.01 -0.92 1.27
CA ALA A 3 -2.02 -0.18 0.01
C ALA A 3 -1.92 1.33 0.26
N LEU A 4 -0.92 1.98 -0.32
CA LEU A 4 -0.77 3.43 -0.36
C LEU A 4 -1.22 3.95 -1.71
N VAL A 5 -2.37 4.60 -1.76
CA VAL A 5 -3.03 5.00 -3.00
C VAL A 5 -3.15 6.51 -3.09
N GLY A 6 -3.15 7.01 -4.31
CA GLY A 6 -3.37 8.43 -4.59
C GLY A 6 -2.92 8.80 -6.00
N PRO A 7 -3.36 9.94 -6.51
CA PRO A 7 -2.95 10.42 -7.83
C PRO A 7 -1.45 10.73 -7.89
N ASN A 8 -0.94 10.90 -9.10
CA ASN A 8 0.44 11.34 -9.28
C ASN A 8 0.66 12.70 -8.60
N GLY A 9 1.78 12.84 -7.91
CA GLY A 9 2.07 14.04 -7.11
C GLY A 9 1.37 14.12 -5.75
N ALA A 10 0.59 13.09 -5.34
CA ALA A 10 -0.05 13.06 -4.02
C ALA A 10 0.93 12.97 -2.84
N GLY A 11 2.19 12.61 -3.09
CA GLY A 11 3.23 12.46 -2.07
C GLY A 11 3.53 11.02 -1.66
N LYS A 12 3.05 10.00 -2.41
CA LYS A 12 3.27 8.56 -2.11
C LYS A 12 4.76 8.23 -1.96
N SER A 13 5.56 8.46 -3.01
CA SER A 13 7.01 8.20 -2.98
C SER A 13 7.74 9.03 -1.91
N THR A 14 7.29 10.26 -1.65
CA THR A 14 7.85 11.08 -0.57
C THR A 14 7.61 10.43 0.79
N LEU A 15 6.39 9.95 1.05
CA LEU A 15 6.07 9.25 2.30
C LEU A 15 6.88 7.96 2.44
N LEU A 16 7.01 7.17 1.37
CA LEU A 16 7.83 5.96 1.37
C LEU A 16 9.31 6.26 1.61
N ASN A 17 9.86 7.30 0.95
CA ASN A 17 11.24 7.72 1.15
C ASN A 17 11.51 8.19 2.59
N LEU A 18 10.56 8.86 3.23
CA LEU A 18 10.64 9.19 4.65
C LEU A 18 10.64 7.92 5.51
N ALA A 19 9.77 6.95 5.22
CA ALA A 19 9.66 5.71 5.98
C ALA A 19 10.92 4.83 5.87
N VAL A 20 11.59 4.80 4.71
CA VAL A 20 12.82 4.03 4.53
C VAL A 20 14.10 4.81 4.89
N GLY A 21 13.98 6.09 5.25
CA GLY A 21 15.10 6.91 5.70
C GLY A 21 15.97 7.51 4.58
N LEU A 22 15.47 7.54 3.33
CA LEU A 22 16.14 8.21 2.22
C LEU A 22 16.01 9.73 2.28
N THR A 23 15.00 10.24 2.99
CA THR A 23 14.80 11.67 3.27
C THR A 23 14.40 11.86 4.72
N ALA A 24 14.70 13.03 5.28
CA ALA A 24 14.31 13.40 6.64
C ALA A 24 13.09 14.33 6.63
N PRO A 25 12.16 14.22 7.59
CA PRO A 25 11.03 15.12 7.68
C PRO A 25 11.51 16.53 8.09
N THR A 26 10.94 17.56 7.49
CA THR A 26 11.20 18.96 7.89
C THR A 26 10.63 19.27 9.28
N ARG A 27 9.50 18.64 9.62
CA ARG A 27 8.83 18.75 10.92
C ARG A 27 8.15 17.41 11.26
N GLY A 28 7.95 17.17 12.54
CA GLY A 28 7.34 15.94 13.02
C GLY A 28 8.33 14.79 13.17
N VAL A 29 7.82 13.61 13.44
CA VAL A 29 8.60 12.39 13.69
C VAL A 29 8.04 11.27 12.83
N VAL A 30 8.92 10.49 12.24
CA VAL A 30 8.58 9.23 11.56
C VAL A 30 9.25 8.09 12.32
N THR A 31 8.49 7.04 12.56
CA THR A 31 9.01 5.80 13.16
C THR A 31 8.56 4.60 12.34
N VAL A 32 9.36 3.55 12.32
CA VAL A 32 9.09 2.30 11.61
C VAL A 32 9.39 1.11 12.51
N LEU A 33 8.84 -0.07 12.18
CA LEU A 33 9.13 -1.33 12.88
C LEU A 33 8.99 -1.23 14.42
N GLY A 34 7.93 -0.56 14.90
CA GLY A 34 7.67 -0.45 16.33
C GLY A 34 8.51 0.60 17.07
N GLY A 35 8.82 1.72 16.41
CA GLY A 35 9.45 2.87 17.05
C GLY A 35 10.88 3.17 16.59
N GLN A 36 11.43 2.38 15.65
CA GLN A 36 12.78 2.64 15.12
C GLN A 36 12.82 3.89 14.26
N PRO A 37 13.82 4.77 14.41
CA PRO A 37 14.04 5.88 13.48
C PRO A 37 14.36 5.33 12.07
N PRO A 38 13.76 5.89 10.99
CA PRO A 38 14.14 5.54 9.64
C PRO A 38 15.64 5.78 9.39
N GLY A 39 16.28 4.88 8.62
CA GLY A 39 17.71 4.95 8.35
C GLY A 39 18.63 4.47 9.50
N SER A 40 18.09 4.14 10.68
CA SER A 40 18.88 3.48 11.73
C SER A 40 19.28 2.06 11.30
N THR A 41 20.36 1.53 11.87
CA THR A 41 20.82 0.16 11.57
C THR A 41 19.70 -0.86 11.77
N ALA A 42 18.94 -0.75 12.87
CA ALA A 42 17.83 -1.65 13.15
C ALA A 42 16.69 -1.54 12.13
N ALA A 43 16.39 -0.33 11.64
CA ALA A 43 15.41 -0.13 10.59
C ALA A 43 15.92 -0.68 9.25
N LEU A 44 17.18 -0.41 8.88
CA LEU A 44 17.79 -0.87 7.63
C LEU A 44 17.91 -2.41 7.57
N ASP A 45 18.17 -3.06 8.69
CA ASP A 45 18.20 -4.53 8.76
C ASP A 45 16.81 -5.15 8.55
N GLY A 46 15.76 -4.46 8.98
CA GLY A 46 14.37 -4.97 8.91
C GLY A 46 13.55 -4.50 7.73
N ILE A 47 14.02 -3.55 6.91
CA ILE A 47 13.27 -2.97 5.78
C ILE A 47 13.98 -3.31 4.48
N ALA A 48 13.21 -3.79 3.48
CA ALA A 48 13.65 -3.81 2.09
C ALA A 48 12.80 -2.85 1.27
N PHE A 49 13.41 -2.13 0.34
CA PHE A 49 12.76 -1.14 -0.51
C PHE A 49 13.01 -1.45 -1.98
N VAL A 50 11.95 -1.47 -2.78
CA VAL A 50 11.99 -1.51 -4.23
C VAL A 50 11.41 -0.21 -4.76
N ALA A 51 12.27 0.64 -5.31
CA ALA A 51 11.87 1.92 -5.89
C ALA A 51 11.21 1.73 -7.26
N GLN A 52 10.43 2.70 -7.70
CA GLN A 52 9.68 2.68 -8.95
C GLN A 52 10.55 2.44 -10.19
N ASP A 53 11.74 3.04 -10.24
CA ASP A 53 12.68 2.92 -11.34
C ASP A 53 13.60 1.68 -11.24
N MET A 54 13.45 0.88 -10.15
CA MET A 54 14.23 -0.32 -9.89
C MET A 54 15.72 -0.13 -10.23
N PRO A 55 16.46 0.70 -9.47
CA PRO A 55 17.81 1.14 -9.83
C PRO A 55 18.85 0.01 -9.67
N LEU A 56 18.80 -0.98 -10.56
CA LEU A 56 19.80 -2.04 -10.65
C LEU A 56 21.06 -1.51 -11.37
N TYR A 57 22.23 -1.90 -10.89
CA TYR A 57 23.49 -1.57 -11.56
C TYR A 57 23.57 -2.34 -12.90
N LYS A 58 23.19 -1.67 -14.00
CA LYS A 58 22.97 -2.26 -15.34
C LYS A 58 24.19 -3.04 -15.88
N ASN A 59 25.39 -2.69 -15.45
CA ASN A 59 26.64 -3.33 -15.85
C ASN A 59 26.97 -4.61 -15.06
N LEU A 60 26.33 -4.84 -13.93
CA LEU A 60 26.51 -6.03 -13.10
C LEU A 60 25.58 -7.15 -13.55
N SER A 61 26.07 -8.40 -13.48
CA SER A 61 25.22 -9.57 -13.68
C SER A 61 24.31 -9.80 -12.48
N ALA A 62 23.29 -10.64 -12.65
CA ALA A 62 22.45 -11.03 -11.51
C ALA A 62 23.28 -11.71 -10.41
N ALA A 63 24.31 -12.52 -10.79
CA ALA A 63 25.25 -13.12 -9.82
C ALA A 63 26.05 -12.06 -9.06
N ASP A 64 26.57 -11.05 -9.75
CA ASP A 64 27.29 -9.94 -9.11
C ASP A 64 26.40 -9.17 -8.14
N LEU A 65 25.15 -8.91 -8.51
CA LEU A 65 24.17 -8.24 -7.66
C LEU A 65 23.81 -9.07 -6.43
N LEU A 66 23.68 -10.40 -6.55
CA LEU A 66 23.50 -11.29 -5.40
C LEU A 66 24.69 -11.22 -4.44
N HIS A 67 25.91 -11.26 -4.96
CA HIS A 67 27.12 -11.16 -4.14
C HIS A 67 27.26 -9.78 -3.48
N LEU A 68 27.01 -8.70 -4.22
CA LEU A 68 27.03 -7.34 -3.70
C LEU A 68 26.03 -7.19 -2.55
N THR A 69 24.76 -7.59 -2.78
CA THR A 69 23.72 -7.48 -1.77
C THR A 69 24.01 -8.31 -0.53
N ARG A 70 24.56 -9.54 -0.71
CA ARG A 70 25.00 -10.39 0.41
C ARG A 70 26.06 -9.70 1.25
N ASN A 71 27.04 -9.06 0.62
CA ASN A 71 28.16 -8.42 1.34
C ASN A 71 27.70 -7.16 2.12
N LEU A 72 26.61 -6.55 1.69
CA LEU A 72 26.02 -5.36 2.33
C LEU A 72 24.96 -5.68 3.39
N ASN A 73 24.51 -6.95 3.48
CA ASN A 73 23.41 -7.31 4.37
C ASN A 73 23.74 -8.57 5.20
N ARG A 74 23.51 -8.48 6.52
CA ARG A 74 23.88 -9.54 7.47
C ARG A 74 23.08 -10.83 7.30
N HIS A 75 21.82 -10.71 6.89
CA HIS A 75 20.85 -11.82 6.87
C HIS A 75 20.44 -12.22 5.44
N PHE A 76 21.35 -12.06 4.47
CA PHE A 76 21.04 -12.35 3.08
C PHE A 76 21.07 -13.86 2.78
N ASP A 77 19.94 -14.39 2.31
CA ASP A 77 19.79 -15.79 1.90
C ASP A 77 20.15 -15.97 0.42
N LEU A 78 21.43 -16.23 0.19
CA LEU A 78 21.97 -16.43 -1.16
C LEU A 78 21.42 -17.69 -1.84
N VAL A 79 21.13 -18.74 -1.06
CA VAL A 79 20.67 -20.03 -1.62
C VAL A 79 19.26 -19.84 -2.17
N THR A 80 18.34 -19.36 -1.36
CA THR A 80 16.95 -19.07 -1.77
C THR A 80 16.91 -18.09 -2.94
N ALA A 81 17.73 -17.03 -2.91
CA ALA A 81 17.78 -16.07 -4.00
C ALA A 81 18.24 -16.69 -5.34
N LYS A 82 19.27 -17.56 -5.32
CA LYS A 82 19.73 -18.25 -6.52
C LYS A 82 18.69 -19.23 -7.06
N THR A 83 18.11 -20.05 -6.20
CA THR A 83 17.06 -21.00 -6.57
C THR A 83 15.90 -20.27 -7.23
N ARG A 84 15.43 -19.19 -6.62
CA ARG A 84 14.35 -18.39 -7.16
C ARG A 84 14.65 -17.81 -8.55
N LEU A 85 15.86 -17.28 -8.78
CA LEU A 85 16.22 -16.78 -10.12
C LEU A 85 16.26 -17.88 -11.16
N LEU A 86 16.69 -19.09 -10.79
CA LEU A 86 16.68 -20.27 -11.66
C LEU A 86 15.24 -20.69 -12.01
N ASP A 87 14.35 -20.76 -11.02
CA ASP A 87 12.94 -21.13 -11.21
C ASP A 87 12.21 -20.11 -12.12
N LEU A 88 12.58 -18.84 -12.02
CA LEU A 88 12.09 -17.77 -12.88
C LEU A 88 12.74 -17.74 -14.27
N GLY A 89 13.67 -18.65 -14.56
CA GLY A 89 14.40 -18.67 -15.83
C GLY A 89 15.28 -17.41 -16.06
N ILE A 90 15.70 -16.72 -14.99
CA ILE A 90 16.54 -15.53 -15.09
C ILE A 90 18.01 -15.95 -15.15
N PRO A 91 18.70 -15.64 -16.29
CA PRO A 91 20.10 -16.04 -16.46
C PRO A 91 21.02 -15.28 -15.48
N ILE A 92 21.58 -15.99 -14.51
CA ILE A 92 22.38 -15.38 -13.42
C ILE A 92 23.66 -14.68 -13.90
N ASN A 93 24.22 -15.10 -15.05
CA ASN A 93 25.43 -14.50 -15.63
C ASN A 93 25.14 -13.34 -16.59
N ARG A 94 23.85 -13.07 -16.87
CA ARG A 94 23.47 -11.96 -17.77
C ARG A 94 23.47 -10.64 -17.00
N ARG A 95 24.00 -9.60 -17.61
CA ARG A 95 23.96 -8.23 -17.06
C ARG A 95 22.52 -7.78 -16.86
N SER A 96 22.23 -7.14 -15.75
CA SER A 96 20.85 -6.72 -15.40
C SER A 96 20.25 -5.77 -16.44
N GLY A 97 21.07 -4.89 -17.06
CA GLY A 97 20.62 -4.02 -18.14
C GLY A 97 20.23 -4.74 -19.45
N GLY A 98 20.56 -6.01 -19.60
CA GLY A 98 20.14 -6.85 -20.73
C GLY A 98 18.94 -7.76 -20.42
N LEU A 99 18.38 -7.70 -19.23
CA LEU A 99 17.15 -8.41 -18.84
C LEU A 99 15.91 -7.64 -19.32
N SER A 100 14.80 -8.36 -19.54
CA SER A 100 13.51 -7.69 -19.79
C SER A 100 13.05 -6.91 -18.54
N GLY A 101 12.12 -5.96 -18.70
CA GLY A 101 11.58 -5.20 -17.57
C GLY A 101 11.00 -6.10 -16.48
N GLY A 102 10.24 -7.13 -16.85
CA GLY A 102 9.72 -8.12 -15.89
C GLY A 102 10.83 -8.91 -15.19
N GLN A 103 11.89 -9.31 -15.90
CA GLN A 103 13.04 -9.98 -15.29
C GLN A 103 13.82 -9.05 -14.35
N GLN A 104 13.95 -7.76 -14.69
CA GLN A 104 14.58 -6.77 -13.80
C GLN A 104 13.76 -6.59 -12.52
N ALA A 105 12.44 -6.51 -12.63
CA ALA A 105 11.53 -6.41 -11.49
C ALA A 105 11.63 -7.63 -10.58
N GLN A 106 11.61 -8.84 -11.16
CA GLN A 106 11.76 -10.08 -10.39
C GLN A 106 13.15 -10.19 -9.74
N LEU A 107 14.21 -9.73 -10.40
CA LEU A 107 15.55 -9.67 -9.82
C LEU A 107 15.58 -8.70 -8.63
N ALA A 108 15.04 -7.49 -8.78
CA ALA A 108 14.97 -6.50 -7.71
C ALA A 108 14.17 -7.04 -6.50
N LEU A 109 13.02 -7.66 -6.75
CA LEU A 109 12.22 -8.29 -5.70
C LEU A 109 12.95 -9.46 -5.03
N THR A 110 13.66 -10.30 -5.79
CA THR A 110 14.45 -11.39 -5.24
C THR A 110 15.57 -10.88 -4.32
N LEU A 111 16.26 -9.81 -4.73
CA LEU A 111 17.29 -9.17 -3.90
C LEU A 111 16.71 -8.61 -2.60
N ALA A 112 15.50 -8.00 -2.68
CA ALA A 112 14.80 -7.45 -1.53
C ALA A 112 14.35 -8.56 -0.55
N LEU A 113 13.70 -9.60 -1.04
CA LEU A 113 13.19 -10.71 -0.22
C LEU A 113 14.30 -11.56 0.41
N ALA A 114 15.41 -11.77 -0.32
CA ALA A 114 16.55 -12.53 0.19
C ALA A 114 17.22 -11.88 1.42
N ARG A 115 16.96 -10.62 1.72
CA ARG A 115 17.35 -9.93 2.96
C ARG A 115 16.54 -10.37 4.17
N ARG A 116 15.46 -11.16 3.97
CA ARG A 116 14.49 -11.56 4.98
C ARG A 116 13.93 -10.37 5.75
N PRO A 117 13.36 -9.38 5.05
CA PRO A 117 12.86 -8.17 5.69
C PRO A 117 11.61 -8.47 6.53
N ARG A 118 11.41 -7.68 7.59
CA ARG A 118 10.14 -7.63 8.32
C ARG A 118 9.12 -6.75 7.60
N LEU A 119 9.60 -5.73 6.86
CA LEU A 119 8.79 -4.81 6.07
C LEU A 119 9.37 -4.69 4.66
N LEU A 120 8.56 -5.02 3.68
CA LEU A 120 8.82 -4.79 2.26
C LEU A 120 8.06 -3.55 1.81
N VAL A 121 8.78 -2.55 1.33
CA VAL A 121 8.22 -1.31 0.79
C VAL A 121 8.39 -1.29 -0.71
N LEU A 122 7.30 -1.11 -1.44
CA LEU A 122 7.25 -1.17 -2.90
C LEU A 122 6.65 0.13 -3.44
N ASP A 123 7.42 0.90 -4.21
CA ASP A 123 6.94 2.13 -4.82
C ASP A 123 6.59 1.92 -6.30
N GLU A 124 5.31 1.81 -6.60
CA GLU A 124 4.73 1.57 -7.93
C GLU A 124 5.45 0.45 -8.73
N PRO A 125 5.71 -0.72 -8.11
CA PRO A 125 6.66 -1.70 -8.65
C PRO A 125 6.20 -2.38 -9.95
N VAL A 126 4.91 -2.29 -10.27
CA VAL A 126 4.30 -2.95 -11.44
C VAL A 126 3.87 -1.98 -12.54
N ALA A 127 4.10 -0.67 -12.36
CA ALA A 127 3.62 0.37 -13.29
C ALA A 127 4.15 0.20 -14.73
N MET A 128 5.36 -0.34 -14.89
CA MET A 128 6.02 -0.52 -16.19
C MET A 128 6.03 -1.97 -16.69
N LEU A 129 5.30 -2.86 -16.01
CA LEU A 129 5.26 -4.28 -16.36
C LEU A 129 4.08 -4.59 -17.27
N ASP A 130 4.30 -5.54 -18.19
CA ASP A 130 3.20 -6.15 -18.93
C ASP A 130 2.28 -6.96 -17.99
N PRO A 131 1.05 -7.30 -18.42
CA PRO A 131 0.08 -7.96 -17.54
C PRO A 131 0.56 -9.30 -16.93
N VAL A 132 1.35 -10.08 -17.67
CA VAL A 132 1.87 -11.38 -17.17
C VAL A 132 2.94 -11.14 -16.12
N ALA A 133 3.95 -10.31 -16.43
CA ALA A 133 5.01 -9.96 -15.49
C ALA A 133 4.46 -9.31 -14.20
N ARG A 134 3.40 -8.50 -14.32
CA ARG A 134 2.69 -7.90 -13.20
C ARG A 134 2.03 -8.96 -12.32
N HIS A 135 1.31 -9.89 -12.92
CA HIS A 135 0.67 -10.98 -12.20
C HIS A 135 1.70 -11.81 -11.42
N ASP A 136 2.79 -12.21 -12.07
CA ASP A 136 3.85 -13.03 -11.47
C ASP A 136 4.58 -12.27 -10.34
N PHE A 137 4.78 -10.96 -10.51
CA PHE A 137 5.35 -10.10 -9.48
C PHE A 137 4.46 -10.07 -8.23
N MET A 138 3.15 -9.80 -8.43
CA MET A 138 2.19 -9.74 -7.33
C MET A 138 2.00 -11.08 -6.64
N ALA A 139 1.95 -12.18 -7.38
CA ALA A 139 1.89 -13.52 -6.80
C ALA A 139 3.08 -13.77 -5.86
N THR A 140 4.28 -13.33 -6.26
CA THR A 140 5.47 -13.39 -5.41
C THR A 140 5.34 -12.59 -4.12
N VAL A 141 4.87 -11.35 -4.23
CA VAL A 141 4.69 -10.46 -3.06
C VAL A 141 3.68 -11.07 -2.10
N LEU A 142 2.59 -11.62 -2.62
CA LEU A 142 1.55 -12.27 -1.81
C LEU A 142 2.07 -13.53 -1.11
N THR A 143 2.84 -14.37 -1.81
CA THR A 143 3.49 -15.55 -1.21
C THR A 143 4.42 -15.13 -0.06
N ALA A 144 5.26 -14.13 -0.27
CA ALA A 144 6.15 -13.64 0.79
C ALA A 144 5.38 -13.07 2.00
N ALA A 145 4.26 -12.40 1.77
CA ALA A 145 3.41 -11.91 2.86
C ALA A 145 2.74 -13.04 3.64
N ALA A 146 2.23 -14.07 2.94
CA ALA A 146 1.51 -15.18 3.55
C ALA A 146 2.43 -16.21 4.23
N ASP A 147 3.48 -16.64 3.56
CA ASP A 147 4.33 -17.77 4.00
C ASP A 147 5.47 -17.30 4.92
N ASP A 148 6.06 -16.15 4.62
CA ASP A 148 7.23 -15.63 5.37
C ASP A 148 6.81 -14.58 6.42
N GLY A 149 5.52 -14.20 6.50
CA GLY A 149 5.02 -13.22 7.46
C GLY A 149 5.55 -11.80 7.23
N VAL A 150 5.97 -11.48 6.00
CA VAL A 150 6.50 -10.16 5.64
C VAL A 150 5.36 -9.14 5.59
N SER A 151 5.45 -8.07 6.36
CA SER A 151 4.56 -6.93 6.21
C SER A 151 4.88 -6.21 4.90
N VAL A 152 3.87 -5.87 4.10
CA VAL A 152 4.06 -5.21 2.81
C VAL A 152 3.35 -3.87 2.80
N VAL A 153 4.05 -2.82 2.35
CA VAL A 153 3.47 -1.53 1.95
C VAL A 153 3.71 -1.35 0.47
N LEU A 154 2.63 -1.29 -0.31
CA LEU A 154 2.65 -1.16 -1.75
C LEU A 154 2.00 0.14 -2.18
N SER A 155 2.72 1.03 -2.88
CA SER A 155 2.10 2.18 -3.54
C SER A 155 1.59 1.81 -4.92
N SER A 156 0.40 2.31 -5.26
CA SER A 156 -0.15 2.21 -6.62
C SER A 156 -1.09 3.39 -6.91
N HIS A 157 -1.26 3.68 -8.18
CA HIS A 157 -2.32 4.58 -8.66
C HIS A 157 -3.49 3.79 -9.28
N VAL A 158 -3.41 2.45 -9.34
CA VAL A 158 -4.44 1.56 -9.90
C VAL A 158 -5.13 0.82 -8.75
N LEU A 159 -6.31 1.31 -8.36
CA LEU A 159 -7.08 0.78 -7.24
C LEU A 159 -7.60 -0.65 -7.45
N ALA A 160 -8.07 -0.95 -8.66
CA ALA A 160 -8.64 -2.25 -8.97
C ALA A 160 -7.67 -3.44 -8.76
N GLU A 161 -6.35 -3.19 -8.83
CA GLU A 161 -5.33 -4.21 -8.56
C GLU A 161 -5.16 -4.50 -7.07
N LEU A 162 -5.47 -3.53 -6.22
CA LEU A 162 -5.26 -3.58 -4.79
C LEU A 162 -6.49 -4.10 -4.02
N GLU A 163 -7.68 -3.97 -4.61
CA GLU A 163 -8.96 -4.36 -3.98
C GLU A 163 -8.98 -5.83 -3.51
N ARG A 164 -8.24 -6.70 -4.21
CA ARG A 164 -8.20 -8.14 -3.91
C ARG A 164 -7.09 -8.57 -2.96
N VAL A 165 -6.16 -7.66 -2.66
CA VAL A 165 -4.90 -8.05 -1.99
C VAL A 165 -4.55 -7.18 -0.80
N ALA A 166 -5.17 -6.01 -0.66
CA ALA A 166 -4.91 -5.10 0.44
C ALA A 166 -5.86 -5.33 1.61
N ASP A 167 -5.31 -5.51 2.81
CA ASP A 167 -6.07 -5.56 4.05
C ASP A 167 -6.28 -4.15 4.61
N TYR A 168 -5.34 -3.25 4.35
CA TYR A 168 -5.35 -1.88 4.86
C TYR A 168 -5.14 -0.87 3.73
N LEU A 169 -5.92 0.20 3.71
CA LEU A 169 -5.81 1.27 2.73
C LEU A 169 -5.33 2.57 3.37
N ILE A 170 -4.42 3.25 2.68
CA ILE A 170 -4.03 4.64 2.95
C ILE A 170 -4.25 5.44 1.67
N LEU A 171 -5.24 6.31 1.66
CA LEU A 171 -5.52 7.19 0.52
C LEU A 171 -4.88 8.55 0.74
N LEU A 172 -3.96 8.92 -0.15
CA LEU A 172 -3.20 10.17 -0.09
C LEU A 172 -3.65 11.12 -1.19
N SER A 173 -3.87 12.37 -0.86
CA SER A 173 -4.16 13.43 -1.82
C SER A 173 -3.52 14.74 -1.36
N GLN A 174 -2.82 15.44 -2.26
CA GLN A 174 -2.19 16.73 -1.99
C GLN A 174 -1.33 16.75 -0.71
N GLY A 175 -0.56 15.69 -0.46
CA GLY A 175 0.30 15.54 0.72
C GLY A 175 -0.46 15.29 2.03
N ARG A 176 -1.76 14.96 1.98
CA ARG A 176 -2.59 14.69 3.16
C ARG A 176 -3.24 13.32 3.04
N VAL A 177 -3.33 12.62 4.16
CA VAL A 177 -4.11 11.39 4.24
C VAL A 177 -5.59 11.75 4.27
N GLN A 178 -6.34 11.28 3.28
CA GLN A 178 -7.79 11.48 3.17
C GLN A 178 -8.55 10.34 3.86
N MET A 179 -8.03 9.13 3.75
CA MET A 179 -8.64 7.94 4.32
C MET A 179 -7.55 6.95 4.72
N ALA A 180 -7.71 6.33 5.88
CA ALA A 180 -6.86 5.23 6.31
C ALA A 180 -7.66 4.29 7.21
N GLY A 181 -7.51 2.98 7.00
CA GLY A 181 -8.20 1.95 7.79
C GLY A 181 -8.15 0.58 7.13
N GLU A 182 -8.65 -0.42 7.86
CA GLU A 182 -8.91 -1.75 7.31
C GLU A 182 -9.93 -1.64 6.17
N VAL A 183 -9.69 -2.34 5.06
CA VAL A 183 -10.53 -2.23 3.84
C VAL A 183 -11.97 -2.62 4.13
N ASP A 184 -12.19 -3.71 4.86
CA ASP A 184 -13.52 -4.20 5.19
C ASP A 184 -14.29 -3.21 6.07
N ASP A 185 -13.63 -2.59 7.06
CA ASP A 185 -14.22 -1.58 7.91
C ASP A 185 -14.57 -0.30 7.13
N LEU A 186 -13.68 0.10 6.21
CA LEU A 186 -13.93 1.25 5.34
C LEU A 186 -15.14 1.02 4.43
N ILE A 187 -15.28 -0.18 3.86
CA ILE A 187 -16.44 -0.54 3.04
C ILE A 187 -17.71 -0.63 3.90
N ALA A 188 -17.65 -1.28 5.05
CA ALA A 188 -18.79 -1.50 5.92
C ALA A 188 -19.39 -0.20 6.47
N CYS A 189 -18.55 0.83 6.71
CA CYS A 189 -19.02 2.13 7.22
C CYS A 189 -19.45 3.11 6.12
N HIS A 190 -19.57 2.65 4.86
CA HIS A 190 -20.04 3.47 3.75
C HIS A 190 -21.16 2.78 2.96
N ARG A 191 -22.04 3.56 2.35
CA ARG A 191 -23.15 3.09 1.52
C ARG A 191 -23.45 4.07 0.41
N VAL A 192 -23.80 3.56 -0.75
CA VAL A 192 -24.37 4.37 -1.83
C VAL A 192 -25.88 4.35 -1.69
N LEU A 193 -26.48 5.51 -1.50
CA LEU A 193 -27.93 5.70 -1.49
C LEU A 193 -28.37 6.23 -2.85
N THR A 194 -29.30 5.54 -3.49
CA THR A 194 -29.89 5.94 -4.78
C THR A 194 -31.37 6.24 -4.60
N GLY A 195 -31.82 7.42 -5.00
CA GLY A 195 -33.20 7.82 -4.86
C GLY A 195 -33.57 9.10 -5.61
N PRO A 196 -34.78 9.66 -5.41
CA PRO A 196 -35.25 10.82 -6.14
C PRO A 196 -34.35 12.05 -5.96
N ALA A 197 -33.95 12.69 -7.07
CA ALA A 197 -33.08 13.87 -7.04
C ALA A 197 -33.70 15.04 -6.24
N ALA A 198 -35.02 15.16 -6.24
CA ALA A 198 -35.76 16.22 -5.51
C ALA A 198 -35.57 16.10 -3.98
N GLU A 199 -35.33 14.91 -3.46
CA GLU A 199 -35.15 14.64 -2.02
C GLU A 199 -33.67 14.66 -1.57
N ALA A 200 -32.73 14.71 -2.51
CA ALA A 200 -31.32 14.60 -2.24
C ALA A 200 -30.81 15.61 -1.20
N ASP A 201 -31.27 16.87 -1.24
CA ASP A 201 -30.84 17.90 -0.30
C ASP A 201 -31.34 17.65 1.12
N ARG A 202 -32.52 17.04 1.25
CA ARG A 202 -33.07 16.65 2.56
C ARG A 202 -32.18 15.59 3.20
N TYR A 203 -31.82 14.53 2.46
CA TYR A 203 -31.00 13.44 2.99
C TYR A 203 -29.54 13.82 3.10
N ALA A 204 -29.02 14.71 2.24
CA ALA A 204 -27.67 15.24 2.39
C ALA A 204 -27.45 16.01 3.72
N ARG A 205 -28.51 16.51 4.34
CA ARG A 205 -28.45 17.14 5.67
C ARG A 205 -28.54 16.13 6.82
N GLN A 206 -29.08 14.93 6.57
CA GLN A 206 -29.24 13.89 7.58
C GLN A 206 -28.04 12.95 7.67
N PHE A 207 -27.38 12.68 6.55
CA PHE A 207 -26.23 11.80 6.45
C PHE A 207 -24.93 12.58 6.28
N ARG A 208 -23.82 11.96 6.69
CA ARG A 208 -22.48 12.45 6.35
C ARG A 208 -22.17 12.10 4.90
N VAL A 209 -22.55 12.98 3.98
CA VAL A 209 -22.30 12.77 2.56
C VAL A 209 -20.85 13.04 2.23
N VAL A 210 -20.20 12.04 1.63
CA VAL A 210 -18.83 12.12 1.08
C VAL A 210 -18.87 12.71 -0.32
N HIS A 211 -19.76 12.17 -1.16
CA HIS A 211 -19.91 12.60 -2.55
C HIS A 211 -21.37 12.49 -2.98
N ALA A 212 -21.83 13.48 -3.74
CA ALA A 212 -23.18 13.49 -4.31
C ALA A 212 -23.10 13.63 -5.83
N ARG A 213 -23.78 12.74 -6.53
CA ARG A 213 -23.97 12.81 -7.98
C ARG A 213 -25.44 12.89 -8.28
N ARG A 214 -25.85 13.86 -9.12
CA ARG A 214 -27.25 14.06 -9.50
C ARG A 214 -27.39 13.91 -11.01
N ALA A 215 -28.43 13.20 -11.41
CA ALA A 215 -28.98 13.17 -12.74
C ALA A 215 -30.39 13.81 -12.71
N GLU A 216 -31.08 13.96 -13.85
CA GLU A 216 -32.38 14.65 -13.91
C GLU A 216 -33.41 14.10 -12.91
N ALA A 217 -33.54 12.78 -12.77
CA ALA A 217 -34.54 12.14 -11.92
C ALA A 217 -33.96 11.50 -10.65
N LEU A 218 -32.69 11.09 -10.67
CA LEU A 218 -32.09 10.33 -9.64
C LEU A 218 -30.85 11.02 -9.03
N ALA A 219 -30.62 10.78 -7.74
CA ALA A 219 -29.41 11.15 -7.05
C ALA A 219 -28.73 9.90 -6.48
N HIS A 220 -27.40 9.91 -6.53
CA HIS A 220 -26.54 8.94 -5.87
C HIS A 220 -25.75 9.67 -4.79
N LEU A 221 -25.93 9.28 -3.54
CA LEU A 221 -25.25 9.84 -2.40
C LEU A 221 -24.34 8.77 -1.81
N LEU A 222 -23.03 8.95 -1.90
CA LEU A 222 -22.11 8.16 -1.09
C LEU A 222 -22.10 8.76 0.31
N VAL A 223 -22.56 7.99 1.27
CA VAL A 223 -22.70 8.42 2.66
C VAL A 223 -21.88 7.54 3.59
N ARG A 224 -21.43 8.16 4.68
CA ARG A 224 -20.89 7.41 5.80
C ARG A 224 -22.04 7.07 6.75
N VAL A 225 -22.16 5.80 7.09
CA VAL A 225 -23.25 5.25 7.90
C VAL A 225 -22.69 4.44 9.07
N ALA A 226 -23.49 4.27 10.12
CA ALA A 226 -23.29 3.18 11.06
C ALA A 226 -23.87 1.88 10.46
N ALA A 227 -23.41 0.73 10.94
CA ALA A 227 -23.82 -0.57 10.38
C ALA A 227 -25.35 -0.76 10.35
N ASP A 228 -26.05 -0.23 11.34
CA ASP A 228 -27.51 -0.37 11.53
C ASP A 228 -28.33 0.84 11.01
N ASP A 229 -27.71 1.78 10.35
CA ASP A 229 -28.44 2.94 9.83
C ASP A 229 -29.45 2.49 8.77
N PRO A 230 -30.76 2.83 8.95
CA PRO A 230 -31.81 2.42 8.00
C PRO A 230 -31.67 3.16 6.68
N VAL A 231 -31.98 2.45 5.60
CA VAL A 231 -32.16 3.09 4.29
C VAL A 231 -33.45 3.91 4.29
N PRO A 232 -33.42 5.15 3.85
CA PRO A 232 -34.62 6.00 3.80
C PRO A 232 -35.72 5.39 2.91
N ALA A 233 -36.98 5.62 3.28
CA ALA A 233 -38.11 5.16 2.47
C ALA A 233 -38.04 5.77 1.06
N GLY A 234 -38.22 4.94 0.04
CA GLY A 234 -38.12 5.33 -1.36
C GLY A 234 -36.68 5.48 -1.90
N TRP A 235 -35.68 5.12 -1.10
CA TRP A 235 -34.29 5.05 -1.52
C TRP A 235 -33.80 3.59 -1.49
N GLU A 236 -32.85 3.30 -2.34
CA GLU A 236 -32.14 2.01 -2.37
C GLU A 236 -30.72 2.19 -1.81
N GLY A 237 -30.30 1.25 -0.99
CA GLY A 237 -28.95 1.24 -0.40
C GLY A 237 -28.10 0.12 -1.01
N HIS A 238 -26.93 0.46 -1.52
CA HIS A 238 -25.99 -0.48 -2.10
C HIS A 238 -24.65 -0.41 -1.38
N SER A 239 -23.94 -1.53 -1.30
CA SER A 239 -22.54 -1.56 -0.86
C SER A 239 -21.68 -0.79 -1.85
N VAL A 240 -20.62 -0.16 -1.35
CA VAL A 240 -19.64 0.55 -2.18
C VAL A 240 -18.42 -0.35 -2.42
N GLY A 241 -17.88 -0.34 -3.65
CA GLY A 241 -16.57 -0.93 -3.93
C GLY A 241 -15.42 -0.01 -3.50
N LEU A 242 -14.24 -0.59 -3.27
CA LEU A 242 -13.08 0.16 -2.81
C LEU A 242 -12.66 1.26 -3.80
N GLU A 243 -12.74 0.99 -5.10
CA GLU A 243 -12.41 1.96 -6.14
C GLU A 243 -13.38 3.15 -6.12
N GLU A 244 -14.69 2.89 -6.06
CA GLU A 244 -15.71 3.94 -6.00
C GLU A 244 -15.55 4.79 -4.74
N LEU A 245 -15.30 4.14 -3.60
CA LEU A 245 -15.05 4.80 -2.32
C LEU A 245 -13.84 5.74 -2.41
N ALA A 246 -12.70 5.24 -2.87
CA ALA A 246 -11.49 6.04 -2.98
C ALA A 246 -11.64 7.21 -3.96
N LEU A 247 -12.29 6.99 -5.12
CA LEU A 247 -12.56 8.05 -6.09
C LEU A 247 -13.46 9.15 -5.50
N ALA A 248 -14.44 8.79 -4.67
CA ALA A 248 -15.31 9.76 -4.02
C ALA A 248 -14.53 10.66 -3.04
N TYR A 249 -13.65 10.08 -2.24
CA TYR A 249 -12.79 10.85 -1.33
C TYR A 249 -11.76 11.72 -2.06
N LEU A 250 -11.21 11.25 -3.18
CA LEU A 250 -10.31 12.07 -4.01
C LEU A 250 -11.01 13.28 -4.61
N ARG A 251 -12.33 13.18 -4.89
CA ARG A 251 -13.16 14.29 -5.40
C ARG A 251 -13.66 15.23 -4.31
N ALA A 252 -13.59 14.81 -3.05
CA ALA A 252 -14.05 15.56 -1.89
C ALA A 252 -12.92 15.80 -0.87
N PRO A 253 -11.87 16.56 -1.21
CA PRO A 253 -10.65 16.68 -0.38
C PRO A 253 -10.88 17.36 0.99
N GLY A 254 -12.05 17.95 1.22
CA GLY A 254 -12.44 18.48 2.54
C GLY A 254 -13.02 17.44 3.49
N VAL A 255 -13.29 16.24 3.02
CA VAL A 255 -13.81 15.13 3.81
C VAL A 255 -12.69 14.12 4.06
N ALA A 256 -12.42 13.79 5.32
CA ALA A 256 -11.41 12.79 5.68
C ALA A 256 -11.99 11.74 6.62
N VAL A 257 -11.52 10.51 6.47
CA VAL A 257 -11.76 9.40 7.39
C VAL A 257 -10.41 8.87 7.84
N LEU A 258 -10.04 9.21 9.06
CA LEU A 258 -8.80 8.74 9.67
C LEU A 258 -9.18 7.85 10.86
N PRO A 259 -8.44 6.75 11.10
CA PRO A 259 -8.58 6.02 12.35
C PRO A 259 -8.27 7.00 13.49
N GLY A 260 -9.00 6.90 14.57
CA GLY A 260 -8.64 7.58 15.81
C GLY A 260 -7.21 7.18 16.19
N PRO A 261 -6.48 8.00 16.97
CA PRO A 261 -5.16 7.60 17.44
C PRO A 261 -5.30 6.27 18.17
N THR A 262 -4.70 5.23 17.62
CA THR A 262 -4.53 3.96 18.32
C THR A 262 -3.59 4.23 19.48
N VAL A 263 -4.15 4.45 20.66
CA VAL A 263 -3.38 4.40 21.90
C VAL A 263 -2.96 2.95 22.01
N SER A 264 -1.72 2.63 21.67
CA SER A 264 -1.09 1.38 22.05
C SER A 264 -1.24 1.32 23.57
N ARG A 265 -2.09 0.42 24.06
CA ARG A 265 -2.01 0.04 25.46
C ARG A 265 -0.72 -0.74 25.58
N ASP A 266 0.36 0.00 25.85
CA ASP A 266 1.58 -0.60 26.35
C ASP A 266 1.16 -1.35 27.61
N THR A 267 1.27 -2.67 27.56
CA THR A 267 1.24 -3.55 28.70
C THR A 267 2.30 -3.01 29.66
N GLU A 268 1.86 -2.43 30.77
CA GLU A 268 2.74 -2.10 31.89
C GLU A 268 3.59 -3.34 32.21
N PRO A 269 4.91 -3.21 32.33
CA PRO A 269 5.70 -4.28 32.86
C PRO A 269 5.26 -4.50 34.31
N SER A 270 4.61 -5.63 34.57
CA SER A 270 4.28 -6.10 35.89
C SER A 270 5.52 -5.99 36.77
N GLY A 271 5.39 -5.15 37.81
CA GLY A 271 6.42 -4.89 38.78
C GLY A 271 6.99 -6.17 39.37
N VAL A 272 8.29 -6.30 39.32
CA VAL A 272 9.04 -7.21 40.18
C VAL A 272 9.19 -6.48 41.51
N THR A 273 8.43 -6.92 42.49
CA THR A 273 8.65 -6.60 43.89
C THR A 273 9.66 -7.58 44.48
N LYS A 274 10.75 -7.04 44.97
CA LYS A 274 11.81 -7.63 45.85
C LYS A 274 12.61 -8.80 45.32
#